data_e026e1a88690f802502df33521c1f019
#
_entry.id   e026e1a88690f802502df33521c1f019
#
_cell.length_a   1.000
_cell.length_b   1.000
_cell.length_c   1.000
_cell.angle_alpha   90.00
_cell.angle_beta   90.00
_cell.angle_gamma   90.00
#
_symmetry.space_group_name_H-M   'P 1'
#
loop_
_entity.id
_entity.type
_entity.pdbx_description
1 polymer ?
#
loop_
_entity_poly.entity_id
_entity_poly.type
_entity_poly.pdbx_seq_one_letter_code
_entity_poly.pdbx_strand_id
1 'polypeptide(L)'
;MTRVEIEPVDRVEITVLMDNLTDALLVDQEDVARVNWPKALHGALPTAAARVSPESGVPDALVAEPGFSALVRVAVGGREHTLLFDTGVSPNGMVENMRRLGISPADIEAIVLSHGHWDHITGMEGLARELGRTRLPAMIHPEFWARRRIRFPGLDPAELPATSRTALEDLGFSIVEERQPSFLLDGAVLITGEVDRTTAFETGFQGHEALHDSAWEPDPLILDDQALVVRLRDRGLVVLSGCGHAGIVNTVRYARRLTGEDAVAAIIGGFHLSGPMFERIIEPTVDALADLSPGLVIPAHCTGWRAVHRLAARFPDGFVMSAVGTTITL
;
A
#
# COMPACT_ATOMS: atom_id res chain seq x y z
N MET A 1 -26.64 0.03 -2.15
CA MET A 1 -25.55 0.27 -1.20
C MET A 1 -25.80 1.59 -0.50
N THR A 2 -25.72 1.62 0.82
CA THR A 2 -25.90 2.86 1.60
C THR A 2 -24.60 3.66 1.53
N ARG A 3 -24.70 4.96 1.24
CA ARG A 3 -23.55 5.86 1.33
C ARG A 3 -23.06 5.94 2.78
N VAL A 4 -21.77 6.05 2.97
CA VAL A 4 -21.13 6.28 4.27
C VAL A 4 -20.68 7.73 4.35
N GLU A 5 -20.77 8.31 5.52
CA GLU A 5 -20.25 9.65 5.78
C GLU A 5 -18.77 9.51 6.18
N ILE A 6 -17.88 10.17 5.45
CA ILE A 6 -16.45 10.24 5.74
C ILE A 6 -16.09 11.68 6.14
N GLU A 7 -15.48 11.83 7.32
CA GLU A 7 -15.03 13.13 7.82
C GLU A 7 -13.87 13.68 6.97
N PRO A 8 -13.96 14.93 6.49
CA PRO A 8 -12.87 15.52 5.72
C PRO A 8 -11.67 15.83 6.60
N VAL A 9 -10.49 15.48 6.14
CA VAL A 9 -9.23 15.80 6.80
C VAL A 9 -8.60 17.06 6.24
N ASP A 10 -7.76 17.72 7.04
CA ASP A 10 -7.10 18.96 6.68
C ASP A 10 -5.81 18.70 5.87
N ARG A 11 -5.14 17.57 6.15
CA ARG A 11 -3.90 17.14 5.49
C ARG A 11 -3.76 15.64 5.58
N VAL A 12 -3.22 15.04 4.53
CA VAL A 12 -2.69 13.66 4.55
C VAL A 12 -1.26 13.65 4.04
N GLU A 13 -0.39 12.94 4.75
CA GLU A 13 0.99 12.70 4.35
C GLU A 13 1.22 11.20 4.25
N ILE A 14 1.71 10.75 3.08
CA ILE A 14 1.99 9.33 2.83
C ILE A 14 3.47 9.18 2.53
N THR A 15 4.19 8.44 3.38
CA THR A 15 5.60 8.11 3.17
C THR A 15 5.72 6.65 2.77
N VAL A 16 6.28 6.37 1.61
CA VAL A 16 6.55 5.01 1.13
C VAL A 16 7.71 4.43 1.93
N LEU A 17 7.42 3.44 2.78
CA LEU A 17 8.41 2.77 3.62
C LEU A 17 9.07 1.57 2.92
N MET A 18 8.31 0.91 2.03
CA MET A 18 8.79 -0.21 1.24
C MET A 18 8.15 -0.22 -0.14
N ASP A 19 8.97 -0.45 -1.17
CA ASP A 19 8.59 -0.57 -2.57
C ASP A 19 9.69 -1.30 -3.35
N ASN A 20 9.44 -1.64 -4.60
CA ASN A 20 10.38 -2.32 -5.50
C ASN A 20 11.57 -1.44 -5.93
N LEU A 21 11.55 -0.16 -5.65
CA LEU A 21 12.53 0.82 -6.14
C LEU A 21 13.09 1.70 -5.03
N THR A 22 14.41 1.91 -5.06
CA THR A 22 15.09 3.08 -4.48
C THR A 22 15.76 3.85 -5.62
N ASP A 23 15.58 5.17 -5.67
CA ASP A 23 16.28 6.02 -6.65
C ASP A 23 16.63 7.37 -6.01
N ALA A 24 17.91 7.53 -5.68
CA ALA A 24 18.44 8.73 -5.05
C ALA A 24 18.71 9.88 -6.03
N LEU A 25 18.35 9.74 -7.30
CA LEU A 25 18.42 10.80 -8.31
C LEU A 25 17.07 11.44 -8.59
N LEU A 26 15.98 10.90 -8.06
CA LEU A 26 14.65 11.52 -8.19
C LEU A 26 14.64 12.91 -7.53
N VAL A 27 14.01 13.86 -8.22
CA VAL A 27 13.85 15.23 -7.74
C VAL A 27 12.49 15.42 -7.08
N ASP A 28 12.39 16.40 -6.19
CA ASP A 28 11.13 16.81 -5.60
C ASP A 28 10.15 17.32 -6.67
N GLN A 29 8.86 17.13 -6.43
CA GLN A 29 7.75 17.70 -7.20
C GLN A 29 6.90 18.53 -6.23
N GLU A 30 5.87 19.25 -6.69
CA GLU A 30 5.09 20.20 -5.88
C GLU A 30 4.65 19.62 -4.52
N ASP A 31 3.91 18.50 -4.55
CA ASP A 31 3.38 17.84 -3.34
C ASP A 31 4.24 16.61 -2.90
N VAL A 32 5.45 16.45 -3.47
CA VAL A 32 6.26 15.23 -3.30
C VAL A 32 7.70 15.52 -2.95
N ALA A 33 8.11 15.08 -1.76
CA ALA A 33 9.49 15.13 -1.30
C ALA A 33 10.21 13.79 -1.54
N ARG A 34 11.52 13.88 -1.82
CA ARG A 34 12.39 12.72 -2.09
C ARG A 34 13.56 12.68 -1.13
N VAL A 35 14.03 11.48 -0.81
CA VAL A 35 15.34 11.26 -0.17
C VAL A 35 16.38 11.04 -1.27
N ASN A 36 16.90 12.14 -1.81
CA ASN A 36 17.91 12.12 -2.88
C ASN A 36 19.33 12.30 -2.35
N TRP A 37 20.34 12.07 -3.22
CA TRP A 37 21.76 12.17 -2.81
C TRP A 37 22.12 13.51 -2.16
N PRO A 38 21.73 14.69 -2.69
CA PRO A 38 22.01 15.93 -2.00
C PRO A 38 21.50 15.96 -0.56
N LYS A 39 20.27 15.53 -0.31
CA LYS A 39 19.71 15.49 1.06
C LYS A 39 20.41 14.43 1.92
N ALA A 40 20.66 13.23 1.38
CA ALA A 40 21.34 12.16 2.11
C ALA A 40 22.75 12.57 2.54
N LEU A 41 23.54 13.21 1.66
CA LEU A 41 24.87 13.72 1.97
C LEU A 41 24.87 14.90 2.96
N HIS A 42 23.75 15.63 3.07
CA HIS A 42 23.56 16.72 4.05
C HIS A 42 22.82 16.25 5.33
N GLY A 43 22.79 14.95 5.59
CA GLY A 43 22.32 14.40 6.85
C GLY A 43 20.84 14.01 6.91
N ALA A 44 20.14 13.92 5.77
CA ALA A 44 18.77 13.38 5.73
C ALA A 44 18.72 11.88 6.02
N LEU A 45 19.86 11.17 5.91
CA LEU A 45 20.01 9.79 6.33
C LEU A 45 21.14 9.69 7.39
N PRO A 46 21.06 8.72 8.33
CA PRO A 46 22.15 8.46 9.26
C PRO A 46 23.39 7.98 8.50
N THR A 47 24.55 8.17 9.13
CA THR A 47 25.83 7.69 8.59
C THR A 47 26.14 6.30 9.13
N ALA A 48 26.43 5.36 8.23
CA ALA A 48 26.92 4.04 8.57
C ALA A 48 28.45 3.94 8.43
N ALA A 49 29.09 3.20 9.33
CA ALA A 49 30.52 2.92 9.23
C ALA A 49 30.79 2.02 8.02
N ALA A 50 31.78 2.40 7.22
CA ALA A 50 32.20 1.61 6.06
C ALA A 50 33.71 1.51 5.97
N ARG A 51 34.23 0.29 5.72
CA ARG A 51 35.69 0.06 5.57
C ARG A 51 36.28 0.78 4.36
N VAL A 52 35.45 1.04 3.34
CA VAL A 52 35.88 1.77 2.14
C VAL A 52 35.90 3.29 2.35
N SER A 53 35.31 3.78 3.45
CA SER A 53 35.29 5.18 3.84
C SER A 53 35.41 5.31 5.37
N PRO A 54 36.56 4.92 5.93
CA PRO A 54 36.72 4.75 7.39
C PRO A 54 36.67 6.05 8.18
N GLU A 55 36.98 7.18 7.54
CA GLU A 55 37.05 8.50 8.20
C GLU A 55 35.70 9.21 8.23
N SER A 56 34.88 9.07 7.19
CA SER A 56 33.61 9.80 7.04
C SER A 56 32.37 8.93 7.12
N GLY A 57 32.50 7.61 6.93
CA GLY A 57 31.38 6.71 6.75
C GLY A 57 30.64 6.96 5.42
N VAL A 58 29.48 6.37 5.27
CA VAL A 58 28.60 6.53 4.10
C VAL A 58 27.16 6.74 4.57
N PRO A 59 26.29 7.42 3.81
CA PRO A 59 24.85 7.44 4.13
C PRO A 59 24.30 6.03 4.24
N ASP A 60 23.54 5.73 5.30
CA ASP A 60 22.85 4.44 5.48
C ASP A 60 21.62 4.43 4.57
N ALA A 61 21.83 3.99 3.33
CA ALA A 61 20.86 4.12 2.26
C ALA A 61 19.61 3.26 2.48
N LEU A 62 18.48 3.77 1.99
CA LEU A 62 17.21 3.04 1.99
C LEU A 62 17.31 1.77 1.14
N VAL A 63 16.56 0.74 1.50
CA VAL A 63 16.51 -0.54 0.78
C VAL A 63 15.14 -0.74 0.15
N ALA A 64 15.13 -1.36 -1.03
CA ALA A 64 13.93 -1.78 -1.75
C ALA A 64 13.79 -3.30 -1.70
N GLU A 65 12.54 -3.78 -1.77
CA GLU A 65 12.22 -5.21 -1.88
C GLU A 65 10.88 -5.39 -2.63
N PRO A 66 10.58 -6.59 -3.17
CA PRO A 66 9.31 -6.84 -3.83
C PRO A 66 8.17 -6.99 -2.81
N GLY A 67 7.80 -5.89 -2.18
CA GLY A 67 6.77 -5.76 -1.17
C GLY A 67 6.34 -4.31 -1.02
N PHE A 68 5.26 -4.05 -0.31
CA PHE A 68 4.73 -2.71 -0.12
C PHE A 68 4.50 -2.36 1.34
N SER A 69 4.82 -1.13 1.70
CA SER A 69 4.44 -0.53 2.99
C SER A 69 4.44 1.00 2.88
N ALA A 70 3.46 1.65 3.50
CA ALA A 70 3.37 3.09 3.58
C ALA A 70 2.96 3.55 4.99
N LEU A 71 3.60 4.61 5.48
CA LEU A 71 3.15 5.34 6.65
C LEU A 71 2.15 6.41 6.21
N VAL A 72 1.02 6.49 6.89
CA VAL A 72 -0.05 7.44 6.59
C VAL A 72 -0.26 8.33 7.81
N ARG A 73 0.07 9.63 7.69
CA ARG A 73 -0.24 10.63 8.69
C ARG A 73 -1.45 11.43 8.26
N VAL A 74 -2.42 11.55 9.15
CA VAL A 74 -3.69 12.25 8.90
C VAL A 74 -3.86 13.36 9.92
N ALA A 75 -4.00 14.59 9.44
CA ALA A 75 -4.34 15.73 10.32
C ALA A 75 -5.85 15.99 10.25
N VAL A 76 -6.52 15.81 11.39
CA VAL A 76 -7.96 16.02 11.54
C VAL A 76 -8.29 16.57 12.92
N GLY A 77 -9.18 17.54 13.00
CA GLY A 77 -9.61 18.12 14.28
C GLY A 77 -8.47 18.74 15.11
N GLY A 78 -7.41 19.22 14.46
CA GLY A 78 -6.22 19.80 15.10
C GLY A 78 -5.27 18.78 15.72
N ARG A 79 -5.43 17.49 15.42
CA ARG A 79 -4.53 16.38 15.82
C ARG A 79 -3.94 15.72 14.60
N GLU A 80 -2.73 15.19 14.76
CA GLU A 80 -2.10 14.33 13.77
C GLU A 80 -2.12 12.89 14.28
N HIS A 81 -2.54 11.98 13.40
CA HIS A 81 -2.63 10.55 13.64
C HIS A 81 -1.73 9.80 12.67
N THR A 82 -1.13 8.71 13.13
CA THR A 82 -0.19 7.92 12.34
C THR A 82 -0.70 6.49 12.19
N LEU A 83 -0.91 6.05 10.95
CA LEU A 83 -1.31 4.70 10.59
C LEU A 83 -0.21 4.04 9.76
N LEU A 84 -0.12 2.73 9.84
CA LEU A 84 0.71 1.93 8.96
C LEU A 84 -0.18 1.15 8.00
N PHE A 85 0.12 1.23 6.70
CA PHE A 85 -0.56 0.47 5.66
C PHE A 85 0.43 -0.54 5.07
N ASP A 86 0.18 -1.84 5.24
CA ASP A 86 1.04 -2.96 4.91
C ASP A 86 2.46 -2.90 5.53
N THR A 87 3.24 -3.98 5.45
CA THR A 87 4.52 -4.08 6.16
C THR A 87 5.69 -4.63 5.33
N GLY A 88 5.48 -4.91 4.03
CA GLY A 88 6.53 -5.43 3.15
C GLY A 88 6.78 -6.92 3.30
N VAL A 89 7.83 -7.40 2.63
CA VAL A 89 8.13 -8.83 2.45
C VAL A 89 9.19 -9.36 3.42
N SER A 90 10.18 -8.57 3.78
CA SER A 90 11.21 -9.04 4.72
C SER A 90 10.87 -8.66 6.16
N PRO A 91 11.25 -9.49 7.14
CA PRO A 91 10.94 -9.20 8.54
C PRO A 91 11.50 -7.86 9.06
N ASN A 92 12.56 -7.33 8.45
CA ASN A 92 13.25 -6.14 8.93
C ASN A 92 13.25 -4.96 7.95
N GLY A 93 12.94 -5.18 6.67
CA GLY A 93 13.12 -4.15 5.62
C GLY A 93 12.43 -2.83 5.91
N MET A 94 11.15 -2.89 6.24
CA MET A 94 10.36 -1.71 6.58
C MET A 94 10.88 -0.98 7.83
N VAL A 95 11.12 -1.69 8.93
CA VAL A 95 11.56 -1.06 10.19
C VAL A 95 12.97 -0.48 10.07
N GLU A 96 13.86 -1.08 9.26
CA GLU A 96 15.15 -0.52 8.92
C GLU A 96 15.03 0.78 8.12
N ASN A 97 14.09 0.85 7.17
CA ASN A 97 13.81 2.08 6.46
C ASN A 97 13.20 3.15 7.38
N MET A 98 12.28 2.77 8.28
CA MET A 98 11.76 3.69 9.30
C MET A 98 12.90 4.29 10.14
N ARG A 99 13.82 3.45 10.64
CA ARG A 99 14.99 3.91 11.40
C ARG A 99 15.84 4.90 10.60
N ARG A 100 16.11 4.60 9.32
CA ARG A 100 16.89 5.48 8.42
C ARG A 100 16.20 6.80 8.14
N LEU A 101 14.88 6.80 8.06
CA LEU A 101 14.04 7.99 7.86
C LEU A 101 13.77 8.76 9.16
N GLY A 102 14.26 8.27 10.32
CA GLY A 102 13.98 8.88 11.62
C GLY A 102 12.53 8.77 12.06
N ILE A 103 11.80 7.76 11.57
CA ILE A 103 10.40 7.49 11.90
C ILE A 103 10.35 6.51 13.08
N SER A 104 9.63 6.88 14.14
CA SER A 104 9.42 6.03 15.31
C SER A 104 8.26 5.06 15.08
N PRO A 105 8.45 3.74 15.20
CA PRO A 105 7.35 2.78 15.20
C PRO A 105 6.34 3.00 16.33
N ALA A 106 6.77 3.62 17.44
CA ALA A 106 5.91 3.88 18.60
C ALA A 106 4.80 4.92 18.32
N ASP A 107 4.92 5.70 17.24
CA ASP A 107 3.92 6.68 16.84
C ASP A 107 2.73 6.06 16.09
N ILE A 108 2.82 4.77 15.70
CA ILE A 108 1.77 4.07 14.96
C ILE A 108 0.61 3.75 15.90
N GLU A 109 -0.59 4.22 15.54
CA GLU A 109 -1.82 4.03 16.32
C GLU A 109 -2.63 2.81 15.86
N ALA A 110 -2.56 2.46 14.56
CA ALA A 110 -3.19 1.28 13.99
C ALA A 110 -2.49 0.84 12.70
N ILE A 111 -2.66 -0.44 12.37
CA ILE A 111 -2.19 -1.03 11.12
C ILE A 111 -3.42 -1.38 10.27
N VAL A 112 -3.34 -1.11 8.97
CA VAL A 112 -4.30 -1.60 7.98
C VAL A 112 -3.55 -2.55 7.05
N LEU A 113 -3.95 -3.81 6.99
CA LEU A 113 -3.40 -4.78 6.07
C LEU A 113 -4.34 -4.92 4.86
N SER A 114 -3.80 -4.68 3.66
CA SER A 114 -4.59 -4.67 2.44
C SER A 114 -5.16 -6.04 2.11
N HIS A 115 -4.35 -7.09 2.22
CA HIS A 115 -4.73 -8.48 1.96
C HIS A 115 -3.68 -9.45 2.51
N GLY A 116 -3.98 -10.76 2.50
CA GLY A 116 -3.17 -11.79 3.17
C GLY A 116 -1.99 -12.34 2.36
N HIS A 117 -1.48 -11.65 1.33
CA HIS A 117 -0.24 -12.06 0.67
C HIS A 117 0.99 -11.69 1.49
N TRP A 118 1.98 -12.57 1.48
CA TRP A 118 3.15 -12.51 2.35
C TRP A 118 4.04 -11.28 2.15
N ASP A 119 4.04 -10.70 0.95
CA ASP A 119 4.80 -9.50 0.60
C ASP A 119 4.19 -8.18 1.13
N HIS A 120 3.09 -8.29 1.88
CA HIS A 120 2.44 -7.19 2.61
C HIS A 120 2.47 -7.36 4.13
N ILE A 121 2.82 -8.54 4.64
CA ILE A 121 2.57 -8.89 6.06
C ILE A 121 3.82 -9.33 6.83
N THR A 122 4.89 -9.78 6.18
CA THR A 122 6.01 -10.40 6.88
C THR A 122 6.80 -9.40 7.75
N GLY A 123 6.79 -8.11 7.40
CA GLY A 123 7.37 -7.05 8.23
C GLY A 123 6.72 -6.85 9.60
N MET A 124 5.53 -7.45 9.86
CA MET A 124 4.91 -7.46 11.19
C MET A 124 5.84 -8.05 12.27
N GLU A 125 6.70 -9.01 11.92
CA GLU A 125 7.69 -9.56 12.85
C GLU A 125 8.70 -8.52 13.33
N GLY A 126 9.25 -7.73 12.39
CA GLY A 126 10.19 -6.65 12.70
C GLY A 126 9.54 -5.56 13.53
N LEU A 127 8.32 -5.17 13.16
CA LEU A 127 7.55 -4.18 13.89
C LEU A 127 7.29 -4.64 15.34
N ALA A 128 6.89 -5.89 15.54
CA ALA A 128 6.68 -6.44 16.87
C ALA A 128 7.96 -6.45 17.73
N ARG A 129 9.13 -6.72 17.12
CA ARG A 129 10.42 -6.64 17.83
C ARG A 129 10.74 -5.23 18.30
N GLU A 130 10.51 -4.22 17.45
CA GLU A 130 10.76 -2.81 17.78
C GLU A 130 9.79 -2.28 18.84
N LEU A 131 8.52 -2.64 18.75
CA LEU A 131 7.50 -2.20 19.70
C LEU A 131 7.49 -2.99 21.01
N GLY A 132 8.05 -4.20 21.04
CA GLY A 132 7.85 -5.14 22.12
C GLY A 132 6.39 -5.64 22.17
N ARG A 133 5.92 -6.07 23.34
CA ARG A 133 4.54 -6.48 23.51
C ARG A 133 3.60 -5.26 23.45
N THR A 134 2.88 -5.15 22.36
CA THR A 134 1.90 -4.09 22.11
C THR A 134 0.51 -4.70 21.91
N ARG A 135 -0.54 -3.89 22.05
CA ARG A 135 -1.90 -4.25 21.62
C ARG A 135 -2.32 -3.39 20.43
N LEU A 136 -1.36 -3.12 19.55
CA LEU A 136 -1.62 -2.30 18.38
C LEU A 136 -2.70 -2.97 17.51
N PRO A 137 -3.80 -2.26 17.18
CA PRO A 137 -4.86 -2.83 16.37
C PRO A 137 -4.38 -3.04 14.92
N ALA A 138 -4.70 -4.21 14.36
CA ALA A 138 -4.48 -4.56 12.97
C ALA A 138 -5.83 -4.83 12.31
N MET A 139 -6.20 -3.97 11.37
CA MET A 139 -7.46 -4.03 10.63
C MET A 139 -7.27 -4.94 9.41
N ILE A 140 -8.04 -6.00 9.32
CA ILE A 140 -7.93 -7.00 8.27
C ILE A 140 -9.31 -7.47 7.81
N HIS A 141 -9.36 -8.04 6.61
CA HIS A 141 -10.55 -8.70 6.09
C HIS A 141 -10.64 -10.16 6.59
N PRO A 142 -11.83 -10.75 6.82
CA PRO A 142 -11.94 -12.14 7.28
C PRO A 142 -11.30 -13.20 6.37
N GLU A 143 -11.26 -12.98 5.04
CA GLU A 143 -10.60 -13.90 4.09
C GLU A 143 -9.06 -13.78 4.06
N PHE A 144 -8.49 -12.88 4.85
CA PHE A 144 -7.04 -12.67 4.97
C PHE A 144 -6.26 -13.95 5.35
N TRP A 145 -6.87 -14.85 6.10
CA TRP A 145 -6.25 -16.08 6.61
C TRP A 145 -6.22 -17.23 5.61
N ALA A 146 -6.81 -17.07 4.43
CA ALA A 146 -6.90 -18.12 3.44
C ALA A 146 -5.49 -18.60 3.04
N ARG A 147 -5.25 -19.90 3.12
CA ARG A 147 -4.06 -20.50 2.49
C ARG A 147 -4.25 -20.48 0.99
N ARG A 148 -3.24 -19.98 0.27
CA ARG A 148 -3.35 -19.69 -1.17
C ARG A 148 -2.22 -20.32 -1.93
N ARG A 149 -2.47 -20.63 -3.21
CA ARG A 149 -1.46 -21.05 -4.17
C ARG A 149 -1.72 -20.44 -5.54
N ILE A 150 -0.65 -20.34 -6.33
CA ILE A 150 -0.74 -19.86 -7.70
C ILE A 150 -0.47 -21.02 -8.66
N ARG A 151 -1.34 -21.16 -9.64
CA ARG A 151 -1.18 -22.08 -10.77
C ARG A 151 -0.68 -21.32 -12.00
N PHE A 152 0.58 -21.50 -12.32
CA PHE A 152 1.15 -20.99 -13.58
C PHE A 152 1.03 -22.03 -14.69
N PRO A 153 0.72 -21.62 -15.96
CA PRO A 153 0.70 -22.53 -17.08
C PRO A 153 2.01 -23.31 -17.25
N GLY A 154 1.93 -24.63 -17.26
CA GLY A 154 3.09 -25.52 -17.47
C GLY A 154 3.99 -25.73 -16.24
N LEU A 155 3.60 -25.21 -15.06
CA LEU A 155 4.31 -25.44 -13.80
C LEU A 155 3.38 -26.10 -12.78
N ASP A 156 3.96 -26.79 -11.80
CA ASP A 156 3.22 -27.25 -10.64
C ASP A 156 2.72 -26.04 -9.83
N PRO A 157 1.56 -26.14 -9.17
CA PRO A 157 1.05 -25.07 -8.32
C PRO A 157 2.02 -24.73 -7.19
N ALA A 158 2.30 -23.45 -7.01
CA ALA A 158 3.16 -22.94 -5.94
C ALA A 158 2.32 -22.41 -4.78
N GLU A 159 2.44 -23.04 -3.60
CA GLU A 159 1.78 -22.56 -2.38
C GLU A 159 2.48 -21.29 -1.88
N LEU A 160 1.70 -20.27 -1.51
CA LEU A 160 2.19 -19.02 -0.98
C LEU A 160 2.38 -19.14 0.55
N PRO A 161 3.39 -18.45 1.12
CA PRO A 161 3.47 -18.30 2.57
C PRO A 161 2.18 -17.70 3.12
N ALA A 162 1.68 -18.24 4.22
CA ALA A 162 0.48 -17.78 4.90
C ALA A 162 0.75 -17.54 6.38
N THR A 163 -0.01 -16.65 6.98
CA THR A 163 -0.02 -16.41 8.43
C THR A 163 -1.30 -16.92 9.07
N SER A 164 -1.40 -16.80 10.38
CA SER A 164 -2.61 -17.15 11.13
C SER A 164 -2.93 -16.07 12.16
N ARG A 165 -4.19 -16.01 12.58
CA ARG A 165 -4.62 -15.11 13.68
C ARG A 165 -3.72 -15.30 14.91
N THR A 166 -3.52 -16.55 15.35
CA THR A 166 -2.69 -16.88 16.53
C THR A 166 -1.27 -16.34 16.36
N ALA A 167 -0.66 -16.46 15.17
CA ALA A 167 0.70 -15.95 14.94
C ALA A 167 0.79 -14.43 15.15
N LEU A 168 -0.18 -13.66 14.64
CA LEU A 168 -0.19 -12.21 14.84
C LEU A 168 -0.56 -11.80 16.28
N GLU A 169 -1.48 -12.51 16.92
CA GLU A 169 -1.83 -12.28 18.34
C GLU A 169 -0.66 -12.62 19.27
N ASP A 170 0.11 -13.67 19.00
CA ASP A 170 1.32 -14.02 19.76
C ASP A 170 2.44 -12.97 19.62
N LEU A 171 2.50 -12.28 18.47
CA LEU A 171 3.36 -11.11 18.28
C LEU A 171 2.87 -9.88 19.04
N GLY A 172 1.64 -9.90 19.57
CA GLY A 172 1.07 -8.83 20.40
C GLY A 172 0.08 -7.91 19.69
N PHE A 173 -0.33 -8.20 18.45
CA PHE A 173 -1.32 -7.39 17.75
C PHE A 173 -2.74 -7.71 18.17
N SER A 174 -3.62 -6.71 18.17
CA SER A 174 -5.05 -6.86 18.39
C SER A 174 -5.77 -6.94 17.05
N ILE A 175 -6.25 -8.12 16.70
CA ILE A 175 -6.86 -8.35 15.38
C ILE A 175 -8.31 -7.86 15.37
N VAL A 176 -8.61 -6.99 14.41
CA VAL A 176 -9.95 -6.47 14.11
C VAL A 176 -10.33 -6.91 12.70
N GLU A 177 -11.29 -7.80 12.59
CA GLU A 177 -11.79 -8.31 11.30
C GLU A 177 -13.07 -7.59 10.90
N GLU A 178 -13.07 -7.06 9.68
CA GLU A 178 -14.26 -6.47 9.10
C GLU A 178 -14.32 -6.73 7.59
N ARG A 179 -15.47 -7.22 7.11
CA ARG A 179 -15.73 -7.46 5.69
C ARG A 179 -16.32 -6.24 5.00
N GLN A 180 -17.10 -5.50 5.74
CA GLN A 180 -17.81 -4.32 5.25
C GLN A 180 -16.94 -3.06 5.38
N PRO A 181 -17.30 -1.96 4.71
CA PRO A 181 -16.64 -0.68 4.92
C PRO A 181 -16.60 -0.31 6.40
N SER A 182 -15.41 0.01 6.91
CA SER A 182 -15.18 0.35 8.31
C SER A 182 -14.34 1.63 8.43
N PHE A 183 -14.28 2.20 9.64
CA PHE A 183 -13.66 3.48 9.87
C PHE A 183 -12.62 3.43 10.97
N LEU A 184 -11.59 4.26 10.83
CA LEU A 184 -10.65 4.68 11.87
C LEU A 184 -10.79 6.18 12.10
N LEU A 185 -10.23 6.67 13.23
CA LEU A 185 -10.11 8.08 13.55
C LEU A 185 -11.47 8.83 13.50
N ASP A 186 -12.48 8.25 14.17
CA ASP A 186 -13.83 8.82 14.26
C ASP A 186 -14.46 9.18 12.89
N GLY A 187 -14.17 8.36 11.86
CA GLY A 187 -14.73 8.54 10.53
C GLY A 187 -13.82 9.20 9.50
N ALA A 188 -12.62 9.64 9.90
CA ALA A 188 -11.70 10.35 9.00
C ALA A 188 -10.97 9.43 8.00
N VAL A 189 -10.82 8.15 8.33
CA VAL A 189 -10.18 7.15 7.47
C VAL A 189 -11.15 6.00 7.23
N LEU A 190 -11.46 5.74 5.97
CA LEU A 190 -12.30 4.65 5.52
C LEU A 190 -11.42 3.49 5.05
N ILE A 191 -11.71 2.29 5.52
CA ILE A 191 -11.22 1.02 4.97
C ILE A 191 -12.35 0.44 4.15
N THR A 192 -12.11 0.13 2.87
CA THR A 192 -13.18 -0.24 1.95
C THR A 192 -13.87 -1.56 2.28
N GLY A 193 -13.17 -2.47 2.97
CA GLY A 193 -13.60 -3.86 3.00
C GLY A 193 -13.63 -4.45 1.59
N GLU A 194 -14.53 -5.39 1.37
CA GLU A 194 -14.70 -6.09 0.09
C GLU A 194 -15.15 -5.14 -1.03
N VAL A 195 -14.35 -5.02 -2.07
CA VAL A 195 -14.55 -4.10 -3.19
C VAL A 195 -15.45 -4.70 -4.26
N ASP A 196 -16.51 -3.97 -4.66
CA ASP A 196 -17.39 -4.34 -5.77
C ASP A 196 -16.66 -4.34 -7.13
N ARG A 197 -16.83 -5.40 -7.92
CA ARG A 197 -16.28 -5.54 -9.27
C ARG A 197 -17.26 -5.01 -10.31
N THR A 198 -16.97 -3.89 -10.94
CA THR A 198 -17.87 -3.21 -11.89
C THR A 198 -17.26 -3.03 -13.29
N THR A 199 -15.96 -3.21 -13.46
CA THR A 199 -15.29 -3.18 -14.77
C THR A 199 -15.35 -4.54 -15.45
N ALA A 200 -15.42 -4.55 -16.77
CA ALA A 200 -15.40 -5.80 -17.55
C ALA A 200 -13.99 -6.41 -17.70
N PHE A 201 -12.92 -5.65 -17.39
CA PHE A 201 -11.54 -6.06 -17.63
C PHE A 201 -10.77 -6.42 -16.36
N GLU A 202 -11.11 -5.85 -15.19
CA GLU A 202 -10.50 -6.22 -13.91
C GLU A 202 -11.20 -7.44 -13.32
N THR A 203 -10.96 -8.60 -13.91
CA THR A 203 -11.66 -9.85 -13.61
C THR A 203 -10.96 -10.71 -12.54
N GLY A 204 -9.91 -10.17 -11.91
CA GLY A 204 -9.13 -10.85 -10.89
C GLY A 204 -8.04 -11.76 -11.46
N PHE A 205 -7.43 -12.58 -10.59
CA PHE A 205 -6.29 -13.44 -10.91
C PHE A 205 -6.72 -14.89 -11.13
N GLN A 206 -6.96 -15.28 -12.39
CA GLN A 206 -7.54 -16.56 -12.77
C GLN A 206 -6.69 -17.82 -12.40
N GLY A 207 -5.41 -17.65 -12.11
CA GLY A 207 -4.52 -18.73 -11.65
C GLY A 207 -4.44 -18.87 -10.13
N HIS A 208 -5.21 -18.09 -9.38
CA HIS A 208 -5.21 -18.08 -7.93
C HIS A 208 -6.21 -19.09 -7.37
N GLU A 209 -5.79 -19.85 -6.36
CA GLU A 209 -6.61 -20.85 -5.65
C GLU A 209 -6.46 -20.65 -4.14
N ALA A 210 -7.54 -20.89 -3.40
CA ALA A 210 -7.56 -20.93 -1.94
C ALA A 210 -7.91 -22.33 -1.41
N LEU A 211 -7.43 -22.66 -0.21
CA LEU A 211 -7.70 -23.94 0.44
C LEU A 211 -8.96 -23.82 1.31
N HIS A 212 -10.02 -24.51 0.92
CA HIS A 212 -11.27 -24.66 1.67
C HIS A 212 -11.51 -26.12 2.02
N ASP A 213 -11.77 -26.43 3.27
CA ASP A 213 -12.12 -27.80 3.77
C ASP A 213 -11.24 -28.93 3.19
N SER A 214 -9.93 -28.67 3.04
CA SER A 214 -8.93 -29.60 2.46
C SER A 214 -8.96 -29.74 0.93
N ALA A 215 -9.74 -28.94 0.21
CA ALA A 215 -9.74 -28.86 -1.25
C ALA A 215 -9.24 -27.48 -1.73
N TRP A 216 -8.45 -27.50 -2.80
CA TRP A 216 -8.05 -26.26 -3.48
C TRP A 216 -9.14 -25.84 -4.47
N GLU A 217 -9.68 -24.65 -4.27
CA GLU A 217 -10.75 -24.09 -5.09
C GLU A 217 -10.29 -22.78 -5.76
N PRO A 218 -10.82 -22.41 -6.96
CA PRO A 218 -10.51 -21.13 -7.57
C PRO A 218 -10.86 -19.95 -6.66
N ASP A 219 -9.89 -19.06 -6.46
CA ASP A 219 -10.03 -17.80 -5.70
C ASP A 219 -9.55 -16.62 -6.55
N PRO A 220 -10.15 -16.38 -7.72
CA PRO A 220 -9.66 -15.35 -8.64
C PRO A 220 -9.90 -13.94 -8.13
N LEU A 221 -10.85 -13.75 -7.21
CA LEU A 221 -11.26 -12.42 -6.77
C LEU A 221 -10.40 -11.88 -5.63
N ILE A 222 -9.79 -12.73 -4.81
CA ILE A 222 -8.99 -12.29 -3.66
C ILE A 222 -9.79 -11.25 -2.87
N LEU A 223 -10.91 -11.71 -2.28
CA LEU A 223 -11.95 -10.84 -1.69
C LEU A 223 -11.46 -9.98 -0.53
N ASP A 224 -10.34 -10.34 0.08
CA ASP A 224 -9.72 -9.58 1.15
C ASP A 224 -8.94 -8.34 0.68
N ASP A 225 -8.78 -8.12 -0.63
CA ASP A 225 -8.08 -6.95 -1.16
C ASP A 225 -8.89 -5.68 -0.91
N GLN A 226 -8.48 -4.93 0.10
CA GLN A 226 -9.10 -3.70 0.57
C GLN A 226 -8.15 -2.51 0.47
N ALA A 227 -8.71 -1.31 0.40
CA ALA A 227 -7.99 -0.05 0.28
C ALA A 227 -8.26 0.88 1.47
N LEU A 228 -7.33 1.77 1.73
CA LEU A 228 -7.49 2.88 2.65
C LEU A 228 -7.88 4.13 1.87
N VAL A 229 -8.91 4.84 2.34
CA VAL A 229 -9.45 6.03 1.69
C VAL A 229 -9.54 7.17 2.70
N VAL A 230 -9.06 8.34 2.29
CA VAL A 230 -9.18 9.59 3.05
C VAL A 230 -9.86 10.62 2.15
N ARG A 231 -10.76 11.43 2.72
CA ARG A 231 -11.34 12.57 2.00
C ARG A 231 -10.61 13.84 2.40
N LEU A 232 -9.82 14.35 1.49
CA LEU A 232 -9.12 15.61 1.70
C LEU A 232 -10.07 16.80 1.47
N ARG A 233 -10.09 17.76 2.40
CA ARG A 233 -10.96 18.95 2.29
C ARG A 233 -10.70 19.68 0.99
N ASP A 234 -11.77 19.95 0.24
CA ASP A 234 -11.78 20.70 -1.02
C ASP A 234 -10.94 20.08 -2.18
N ARG A 235 -10.32 18.90 -1.99
CA ARG A 235 -9.49 18.24 -3.03
C ARG A 235 -10.02 16.85 -3.43
N GLY A 236 -10.91 16.24 -2.62
CA GLY A 236 -11.50 14.94 -2.91
C GLY A 236 -10.77 13.75 -2.28
N LEU A 237 -10.93 12.56 -2.85
CA LEU A 237 -10.46 11.31 -2.28
C LEU A 237 -8.96 11.07 -2.54
N VAL A 238 -8.27 10.59 -1.53
CA VAL A 238 -6.96 9.93 -1.62
C VAL A 238 -7.20 8.43 -1.42
N VAL A 239 -6.85 7.61 -2.40
CA VAL A 239 -7.05 6.17 -2.40
C VAL A 239 -5.71 5.47 -2.37
N LEU A 240 -5.43 4.71 -1.32
CA LEU A 240 -4.21 3.92 -1.14
C LEU A 240 -4.55 2.43 -1.24
N SER A 241 -3.91 1.75 -2.21
CA SER A 241 -4.06 0.34 -2.51
C SER A 241 -2.78 -0.43 -2.20
N GLY A 242 -2.86 -1.67 -1.70
CA GLY A 242 -1.70 -2.55 -1.53
C GLY A 242 -1.26 -3.14 -2.87
N CYS A 243 -2.01 -4.10 -3.39
CA CYS A 243 -1.80 -4.70 -4.70
C CYS A 243 -2.85 -4.30 -5.73
N GLY A 244 -4.09 -4.01 -5.31
CA GLY A 244 -5.18 -3.73 -6.22
C GLY A 244 -5.67 -4.98 -6.98
N HIS A 245 -5.72 -6.13 -6.33
CA HIS A 245 -6.31 -7.37 -6.88
C HIS A 245 -7.80 -7.19 -7.18
N ALA A 246 -8.45 -6.29 -6.44
CA ALA A 246 -9.82 -5.87 -6.71
C ALA A 246 -9.98 -5.16 -8.07
N GLY A 247 -8.87 -4.70 -8.64
CA GLY A 247 -8.82 -3.76 -9.74
C GLY A 247 -8.79 -2.33 -9.23
N ILE A 248 -7.75 -1.57 -9.63
CA ILE A 248 -7.60 -0.18 -9.14
C ILE A 248 -8.76 0.71 -9.58
N VAL A 249 -9.32 0.50 -10.78
CA VAL A 249 -10.49 1.26 -11.25
C VAL A 249 -11.74 0.88 -10.46
N ASN A 250 -11.92 -0.42 -10.17
CA ASN A 250 -13.00 -0.88 -9.29
C ASN A 250 -12.90 -0.25 -7.91
N THR A 251 -11.71 -0.24 -7.33
CA THR A 251 -11.43 0.33 -6.00
C THR A 251 -11.77 1.81 -5.93
N VAL A 252 -11.31 2.61 -6.90
CA VAL A 252 -11.61 4.05 -6.93
C VAL A 252 -13.10 4.32 -7.17
N ARG A 253 -13.73 3.59 -8.10
CA ARG A 253 -15.19 3.69 -8.33
C ARG A 253 -15.98 3.31 -7.10
N TYR A 254 -15.53 2.28 -6.37
CA TYR A 254 -16.16 1.86 -5.13
C TYR A 254 -16.05 2.93 -4.05
N ALA A 255 -14.85 3.49 -3.84
CA ALA A 255 -14.62 4.60 -2.89
C ALA A 255 -15.54 5.80 -3.20
N ARG A 256 -15.64 6.23 -4.47
CA ARG A 256 -16.57 7.29 -4.91
C ARG A 256 -18.01 6.98 -4.61
N ARG A 257 -18.48 5.74 -4.89
CA ARG A 257 -19.86 5.34 -4.59
C ARG A 257 -20.16 5.30 -3.10
N LEU A 258 -19.21 4.79 -2.30
CA LEU A 258 -19.35 4.73 -0.84
C LEU A 258 -19.48 6.12 -0.23
N THR A 259 -18.58 7.03 -0.59
CA THR A 259 -18.50 8.35 0.03
C THR A 259 -19.43 9.37 -0.62
N GLY A 260 -19.80 9.16 -1.87
CA GLY A 260 -20.51 10.16 -2.67
C GLY A 260 -19.65 11.33 -3.13
N GLU A 261 -18.30 11.21 -2.97
CA GLU A 261 -17.31 12.18 -3.43
C GLU A 261 -16.81 11.79 -4.81
N ASP A 262 -16.93 12.67 -5.79
CA ASP A 262 -16.55 12.40 -7.17
C ASP A 262 -15.09 12.82 -7.48
N ALA A 263 -14.57 13.81 -6.76
CA ALA A 263 -13.20 14.27 -6.95
C ALA A 263 -12.20 13.26 -6.38
N VAL A 264 -11.10 13.04 -7.10
CA VAL A 264 -10.00 12.15 -6.72
C VAL A 264 -8.71 12.95 -6.68
N ALA A 265 -8.19 13.22 -5.49
CA ALA A 265 -6.95 13.95 -5.30
C ALA A 265 -5.74 13.10 -5.68
N ALA A 266 -5.70 11.83 -5.26
CA ALA A 266 -4.59 10.92 -5.56
C ALA A 266 -5.01 9.45 -5.56
N ILE A 267 -4.32 8.65 -6.40
CA ILE A 267 -4.39 7.19 -6.42
C ILE A 267 -2.95 6.67 -6.24
N ILE A 268 -2.72 5.89 -5.18
CA ILE A 268 -1.38 5.50 -4.73
C ILE A 268 -1.32 3.99 -4.50
N GLY A 269 -0.20 3.36 -4.82
CA GLY A 269 0.09 1.98 -4.46
C GLY A 269 0.16 1.01 -5.64
N GLY A 270 -0.01 -0.28 -5.38
CA GLY A 270 0.01 -1.34 -6.37
C GLY A 270 -1.27 -1.40 -7.20
N PHE A 271 -1.14 -1.58 -8.52
CA PHE A 271 -2.26 -1.67 -9.47
C PHE A 271 -2.34 -3.04 -10.16
N HIS A 272 -1.49 -3.96 -9.76
CA HIS A 272 -1.41 -5.36 -10.22
C HIS A 272 -1.47 -5.54 -11.76
N LEU A 273 -0.67 -4.77 -12.49
CA LEU A 273 -0.65 -4.75 -13.95
C LEU A 273 0.59 -5.43 -14.57
N SER A 274 1.41 -6.10 -13.74
CA SER A 274 2.63 -6.75 -14.17
C SER A 274 2.40 -8.20 -14.61
N GLY A 275 3.15 -8.60 -15.63
CA GLY A 275 3.15 -9.97 -16.13
C GLY A 275 2.09 -10.28 -17.20
N PRO A 276 2.27 -11.39 -17.94
CA PRO A 276 1.49 -11.68 -19.16
C PRO A 276 -0.03 -11.76 -18.95
N MET A 277 -0.46 -12.12 -17.74
CA MET A 277 -1.88 -12.25 -17.42
C MET A 277 -2.56 -10.89 -17.24
N PHE A 278 -1.82 -9.87 -16.77
CA PHE A 278 -2.34 -8.54 -16.42
C PHE A 278 -1.96 -7.46 -17.43
N GLU A 279 -0.84 -7.58 -18.15
CA GLU A 279 -0.42 -6.56 -19.13
C GLU A 279 -1.46 -6.29 -20.21
N ARG A 280 -2.34 -7.26 -20.52
CA ARG A 280 -3.46 -7.10 -21.47
C ARG A 280 -4.51 -6.09 -21.04
N ILE A 281 -4.61 -5.77 -19.75
CA ILE A 281 -5.57 -4.80 -19.21
C ILE A 281 -4.94 -3.42 -18.93
N ILE A 282 -3.66 -3.20 -19.27
CA ILE A 282 -2.99 -1.91 -19.05
C ILE A 282 -3.77 -0.78 -19.74
N GLU A 283 -4.03 -0.90 -21.05
CA GLU A 283 -4.69 0.18 -21.81
C GLU A 283 -6.09 0.50 -21.27
N PRO A 284 -7.02 -0.47 -21.12
CA PRO A 284 -8.34 -0.13 -20.57
C PRO A 284 -8.28 0.39 -19.12
N THR A 285 -7.30 -0.02 -18.33
CA THR A 285 -7.10 0.53 -16.97
C THR A 285 -6.64 1.99 -17.04
N VAL A 286 -5.65 2.30 -17.87
CA VAL A 286 -5.12 3.67 -18.07
C VAL A 286 -6.22 4.61 -18.56
N ASP A 287 -7.01 4.20 -19.54
CA ASP A 287 -8.14 4.97 -20.07
C ASP A 287 -9.21 5.23 -19.01
N ALA A 288 -9.59 4.19 -18.26
CA ALA A 288 -10.59 4.30 -17.21
C ALA A 288 -10.11 5.16 -16.02
N LEU A 289 -8.81 5.12 -15.69
CA LEU A 289 -8.23 6.03 -14.69
C LEU A 289 -8.24 7.48 -15.19
N ALA A 290 -8.00 7.71 -16.48
CA ALA A 290 -8.08 9.04 -17.07
C ALA A 290 -9.50 9.63 -17.03
N ASP A 291 -10.53 8.80 -17.24
CA ASP A 291 -11.93 9.20 -17.11
C ASP A 291 -12.30 9.61 -15.65
N LEU A 292 -11.58 9.07 -14.66
CA LEU A 292 -11.73 9.46 -13.25
C LEU A 292 -11.04 10.79 -12.91
N SER A 293 -10.16 11.28 -13.80
CA SER A 293 -9.47 12.56 -13.70
C SER A 293 -8.76 12.79 -12.35
N PRO A 294 -7.92 11.86 -11.86
CA PRO A 294 -7.20 12.04 -10.60
C PRO A 294 -6.18 13.17 -10.70
N GLY A 295 -5.98 13.88 -9.58
CA GLY A 295 -4.93 14.90 -9.49
C GLY A 295 -3.53 14.29 -9.56
N LEU A 296 -3.28 13.20 -8.81
CA LEU A 296 -2.01 12.46 -8.83
C LEU A 296 -2.25 10.96 -9.07
N VAL A 297 -1.33 10.33 -9.81
CA VAL A 297 -1.26 8.88 -10.02
C VAL A 297 0.15 8.41 -9.64
N ILE A 298 0.23 7.59 -8.59
CA ILE A 298 1.48 7.17 -7.96
C ILE A 298 1.54 5.63 -7.95
N PRO A 299 1.83 5.01 -9.11
CA PRO A 299 1.90 3.57 -9.22
C PRO A 299 3.15 3.03 -8.53
N ALA A 300 2.98 1.99 -7.72
CA ALA A 300 4.02 1.35 -6.90
C ALA A 300 4.02 -0.17 -7.11
N HIS A 301 4.95 -0.86 -6.50
CA HIS A 301 4.98 -2.29 -6.23
C HIS A 301 4.67 -3.18 -7.45
N CYS A 302 3.52 -3.88 -7.44
CA CYS A 302 3.11 -4.85 -8.47
C CYS A 302 2.54 -4.22 -9.75
N THR A 303 2.54 -2.88 -9.88
CA THR A 303 2.06 -2.20 -11.10
C THR A 303 2.89 -2.60 -12.33
N GLY A 304 4.20 -2.73 -12.19
CA GLY A 304 5.11 -3.14 -13.25
C GLY A 304 5.47 -2.04 -14.23
N TRP A 305 6.70 -2.14 -14.78
CA TRP A 305 7.31 -1.06 -15.56
C TRP A 305 6.54 -0.68 -16.84
N ARG A 306 5.87 -1.66 -17.51
CA ARG A 306 5.09 -1.35 -18.73
C ARG A 306 3.90 -0.45 -18.41
N ALA A 307 3.16 -0.78 -17.35
CA ALA A 307 2.04 0.03 -16.89
C ALA A 307 2.52 1.41 -16.38
N VAL A 308 3.61 1.45 -15.62
CA VAL A 308 4.23 2.69 -15.14
C VAL A 308 4.54 3.64 -16.31
N HIS A 309 5.16 3.15 -17.40
CA HIS A 309 5.45 3.97 -18.59
C HIS A 309 4.18 4.48 -19.28
N ARG A 310 3.12 3.65 -19.34
CA ARG A 310 1.83 4.08 -19.93
C ARG A 310 1.14 5.12 -19.06
N LEU A 311 1.16 4.95 -17.77
CA LEU A 311 0.62 5.92 -16.81
C LEU A 311 1.40 7.25 -16.87
N ALA A 312 2.74 7.21 -16.89
CA ALA A 312 3.56 8.41 -17.04
C ALA A 312 3.27 9.18 -18.32
N ALA A 313 3.08 8.49 -19.44
CA ALA A 313 2.72 9.11 -20.70
C ALA A 313 1.29 9.70 -20.71
N ARG A 314 0.35 9.08 -19.98
CA ARG A 314 -1.06 9.49 -19.95
C ARG A 314 -1.34 10.62 -18.97
N PHE A 315 -0.55 10.70 -17.88
CA PHE A 315 -0.71 11.69 -16.80
C PHE A 315 0.57 12.54 -16.64
N PRO A 316 1.03 13.27 -17.68
CA PRO A 316 2.35 13.92 -17.65
C PRO A 316 2.51 14.92 -16.49
N ASP A 317 1.42 15.58 -16.08
CA ASP A 317 1.43 16.58 -15.02
C ASP A 317 1.12 15.98 -13.63
N GLY A 318 0.40 14.85 -13.57
CA GLY A 318 -0.04 14.20 -12.33
C GLY A 318 0.68 12.89 -12.00
N PHE A 319 1.64 12.46 -12.83
CA PHE A 319 2.38 11.23 -12.58
C PHE A 319 3.51 11.44 -11.57
N VAL A 320 3.59 10.53 -10.59
CA VAL A 320 4.69 10.49 -9.62
C VAL A 320 5.28 9.09 -9.62
N MET A 321 6.59 8.98 -9.91
CA MET A 321 7.31 7.72 -9.75
C MET A 321 7.45 7.40 -8.27
N SER A 322 6.94 6.24 -7.84
CA SER A 322 7.10 5.77 -6.47
C SER A 322 8.51 5.22 -6.25
N ALA A 323 9.06 5.48 -5.08
CA ALA A 323 10.30 4.91 -4.57
C ALA A 323 10.29 4.94 -3.04
N VAL A 324 11.05 4.07 -2.41
CA VAL A 324 11.21 4.09 -0.94
C VAL A 324 11.74 5.45 -0.49
N GLY A 325 11.14 6.02 0.55
CA GLY A 325 11.44 7.35 1.08
C GLY A 325 10.71 8.49 0.35
N THR A 326 9.87 8.21 -0.65
CA THR A 326 8.97 9.22 -1.24
C THR A 326 7.92 9.60 -0.21
N THR A 327 7.76 10.90 0.03
CA THR A 327 6.72 11.46 0.89
C THR A 327 5.81 12.36 0.07
N ILE A 328 4.53 12.04 0.04
CA ILE A 328 3.47 12.79 -0.63
C ILE A 328 2.68 13.54 0.43
N THR A 329 2.56 14.86 0.31
CA THR A 329 1.82 15.72 1.25
C THR A 329 0.71 16.46 0.53
N LEU A 330 -0.52 16.15 0.88
CA LEU A 330 -1.73 16.70 0.26
C LEU A 330 -2.58 17.47 1.27
#